data_777cb9baa35923c2d0c6dc3e16c4008a
#
_entry.id   777cb9baa35923c2d0c6dc3e16c4008a
#
_cell.length_a   1.000
_cell.length_b   1.000
_cell.length_c   1.000
_cell.angle_alpha   90.00
_cell.angle_beta   90.00
_cell.angle_gamma   90.00
#
_symmetry.space_group_name_H-M   'P 1'
#
loop_
_entity.id
_entity.type
_entity.pdbx_description
1 polymer ?
#
loop_
_entity_poly.entity_id
_entity_poly.type
_entity_poly.pdbx_seq_one_letter_code
_entity_poly.pdbx_strand_id
1 'polypeptide(L)'
;EKSGDLNKYLIDLFKNHKIIKIFQREKFEEDRSEKFVNDLKEKSIKISTVFIRATPIMEILTGIMIALLIFYSGKLIMNEQLSLNNFFSFLAAMMLAYQPVKSLATINVGIGQGMSAGKRILPIIDIKNLIGTNKDKSKINFTDGEIEFKNINFNYSSNLENKVLKDINIKIKGKKMTALVGQSGSGKSSLLSLVPRIYDPKSGILEIDGQNIKDVNLFSLRKEISIVDQNVTLFDDTIFNNIKYAKPSATDNEI
;
A
#
# COMPACT_ATOMS: atom_id res chain seq x y z
N GLU A 1 -0.38 13.12 3.94
CA GLU A 1 0.95 13.29 3.32
C GLU A 1 2.01 13.56 4.40
N LYS A 2 1.93 14.61 5.18
CA LYS A 2 2.92 14.96 6.21
C LYS A 2 3.10 13.93 7.33
N SER A 3 2.03 13.26 7.73
CA SER A 3 2.14 12.13 8.68
C SER A 3 2.91 10.95 8.08
N GLY A 4 2.77 10.71 6.78
CA GLY A 4 3.55 9.71 6.07
C GLY A 4 5.04 10.06 5.97
N ASP A 5 5.34 11.34 5.73
CA ASP A 5 6.72 11.84 5.67
C ASP A 5 7.42 11.68 7.03
N LEU A 6 6.73 12.02 8.14
CA LEU A 6 7.24 11.83 9.50
C LEU A 6 7.48 10.34 9.79
N ASN A 7 6.52 9.46 9.48
CA ASN A 7 6.68 8.02 9.71
C ASN A 7 7.86 7.45 8.93
N LYS A 8 8.00 7.83 7.65
CA LYS A 8 9.15 7.43 6.84
C LYS A 8 10.46 7.87 7.47
N TYR A 9 10.54 9.15 7.87
CA TYR A 9 11.72 9.69 8.51
C TYR A 9 12.07 8.93 9.81
N LEU A 10 11.09 8.65 10.66
CA LEU A 10 11.31 7.89 11.91
C LEU A 10 11.82 6.47 11.63
N ILE A 11 11.25 5.78 10.63
CA ILE A 11 11.72 4.45 10.22
C ILE A 11 13.17 4.51 9.76
N ASP A 12 13.52 5.50 8.95
CA ASP A 12 14.90 5.67 8.47
C ASP A 12 15.88 5.99 9.62
N LEU A 13 15.44 6.80 10.58
CA LEU A 13 16.22 7.13 11.79
C LEU A 13 16.50 5.89 12.63
N PHE A 14 15.48 5.06 12.89
CA PHE A 14 15.64 3.83 13.65
C PHE A 14 16.52 2.80 12.92
N LYS A 15 16.36 2.66 11.61
CA LYS A 15 17.21 1.76 10.80
C LYS A 15 18.68 2.17 10.84
N ASN A 16 18.95 3.47 10.86
CA ASN A 16 20.29 4.03 10.79
C ASN A 16 20.85 4.45 12.18
N HIS A 17 20.24 4.03 13.30
CA HIS A 17 20.61 4.44 14.65
C HIS A 17 22.11 4.23 14.96
N LYS A 18 22.74 3.16 14.44
CA LYS A 18 24.17 2.91 14.63
C LYS A 18 25.04 4.00 13.99
N ILE A 19 24.67 4.46 12.81
CA ILE A 19 25.38 5.53 12.09
C ILE A 19 25.27 6.84 12.87
N ILE A 20 24.07 7.16 13.34
CA ILE A 20 23.81 8.36 14.15
C ILE A 20 24.67 8.36 15.40
N LYS A 21 24.79 7.21 16.09
CA LYS A 21 25.62 7.03 17.27
C LYS A 21 27.11 7.19 16.99
N ILE A 22 27.61 6.57 15.93
CA ILE A 22 29.03 6.65 15.54
C ILE A 22 29.44 8.09 15.22
N PHE A 23 28.57 8.83 14.52
CA PHE A 23 28.84 10.22 14.14
C PHE A 23 28.41 11.24 15.19
N GLN A 24 27.86 10.81 16.35
CA GLN A 24 27.37 11.68 17.43
C GLN A 24 26.41 12.78 16.93
N ARG A 25 25.45 12.37 16.06
CA ARG A 25 24.52 13.29 15.40
C ARG A 25 23.12 13.27 16.01
N GLU A 26 22.97 12.81 17.25
CA GLU A 26 21.67 12.73 17.93
C GLU A 26 20.97 14.09 17.97
N LYS A 27 21.72 15.14 18.37
CA LYS A 27 21.14 16.49 18.45
C LYS A 27 20.66 17.02 17.11
N PHE A 28 21.42 16.75 16.05
CA PHE A 28 21.02 17.13 14.68
C PHE A 28 19.72 16.43 14.25
N GLU A 29 19.58 15.14 14.53
CA GLU A 29 18.38 14.39 14.19
C GLU A 29 17.20 14.75 15.10
N GLU A 30 17.43 15.12 16.36
CA GLU A 30 16.42 15.67 17.27
C GLU A 30 15.84 16.97 16.70
N ASP A 31 16.68 17.95 16.38
CA ASP A 31 16.27 19.25 15.82
C ASP A 31 15.52 19.07 14.48
N ARG A 32 15.93 18.08 13.69
CA ARG A 32 15.27 17.74 12.42
C ARG A 32 13.91 17.10 12.63
N SER A 33 13.79 16.16 13.57
CA SER A 33 12.52 15.52 13.92
C SER A 33 11.52 16.52 14.48
N GLU A 34 11.98 17.46 15.30
CA GLU A 34 11.16 18.53 15.86
C GLU A 34 10.53 19.40 14.76
N LYS A 35 11.28 19.71 13.69
CA LYS A 35 10.72 20.42 12.53
C LYS A 35 9.57 19.65 11.88
N PHE A 36 9.72 18.34 11.64
CA PHE A 36 8.64 17.52 11.08
C PHE A 36 7.41 17.49 12.00
N VAL A 37 7.62 17.37 13.31
CA VAL A 37 6.54 17.38 14.31
C VAL A 37 5.82 18.74 14.33
N ASN A 38 6.58 19.84 14.33
CA ASN A 38 6.00 21.19 14.33
C ASN A 38 5.24 21.48 13.03
N ASP A 39 5.76 21.09 11.87
CA ASP A 39 5.05 21.18 10.58
C ASP A 39 3.72 20.42 10.59
N LEU A 40 3.72 19.20 11.14
CA LEU A 40 2.52 18.38 11.26
C LEU A 40 1.51 19.03 12.22
N LYS A 41 1.99 19.52 13.39
CA LYS A 41 1.19 20.24 14.39
C LYS A 41 0.51 21.46 13.78
N GLU A 42 1.25 22.33 13.10
CA GLU A 42 0.70 23.55 12.49
C GLU A 42 -0.41 23.23 11.47
N LYS A 43 -0.18 22.24 10.63
CA LYS A 43 -1.18 21.82 9.63
C LYS A 43 -2.40 21.18 10.27
N SER A 44 -2.20 20.36 11.29
CA SER A 44 -3.30 19.76 12.05
C SER A 44 -4.14 20.83 12.75
N ILE A 45 -3.50 21.84 13.37
CA ILE A 45 -4.20 22.96 13.99
C ILE A 45 -4.99 23.75 12.94
N LYS A 46 -4.41 24.04 11.77
CA LYS A 46 -5.13 24.76 10.69
C LYS A 46 -6.40 24.01 10.25
N ILE A 47 -6.28 22.70 10.03
CA ILE A 47 -7.42 21.86 9.66
C ILE A 47 -8.47 21.87 10.76
N SER A 48 -8.07 21.59 12.02
CA SER A 48 -8.98 21.58 13.17
C SER A 48 -9.67 22.94 13.38
N THR A 49 -8.95 24.04 13.18
CA THR A 49 -9.52 25.41 13.31
C THR A 49 -10.62 25.64 12.29
N VAL A 50 -10.47 25.19 11.05
CA VAL A 50 -11.51 25.30 10.03
C VAL A 50 -12.77 24.54 10.45
N PHE A 51 -12.61 23.30 10.94
CA PHE A 51 -13.74 22.49 11.41
C PHE A 51 -14.44 23.10 12.61
N ILE A 52 -13.68 23.54 13.62
CA ILE A 52 -14.23 24.11 14.85
C ILE A 52 -14.99 25.41 14.56
N ARG A 53 -14.51 26.25 13.64
CA ARG A 53 -15.16 27.52 13.28
C ARG A 53 -16.41 27.35 12.43
N ALA A 54 -16.52 26.28 11.68
CA ALA A 54 -17.67 26.02 10.82
C ALA A 54 -18.99 25.90 11.62
N THR A 55 -18.98 25.24 12.78
CA THR A 55 -20.18 25.05 13.61
C THR A 55 -20.74 26.36 14.17
N PRO A 56 -19.96 27.22 14.86
CA PRO A 56 -20.47 28.50 15.34
C PRO A 56 -21.00 29.44 14.23
N ILE A 57 -20.32 29.45 13.08
CA ILE A 57 -20.76 30.26 11.94
C ILE A 57 -22.13 29.81 11.44
N MET A 58 -22.33 28.49 11.30
CA MET A 58 -23.61 27.93 10.91
C MET A 58 -24.71 28.22 11.94
N GLU A 59 -24.40 28.18 13.23
CA GLU A 59 -25.33 28.48 14.31
C GLU A 59 -25.77 29.94 14.32
N ILE A 60 -24.81 30.87 14.11
CA ILE A 60 -25.12 32.30 13.98
C ILE A 60 -26.00 32.56 12.75
N LEU A 61 -25.67 32.01 11.60
CA LEU A 61 -26.47 32.17 10.38
C LEU A 61 -27.89 31.62 10.55
N THR A 62 -28.03 30.46 11.21
CA THR A 62 -29.32 29.87 11.52
C THR A 62 -30.10 30.72 12.49
N GLY A 63 -29.46 31.27 13.51
CA GLY A 63 -30.12 32.19 14.47
C GLY A 63 -30.65 33.45 13.79
N ILE A 64 -29.87 34.05 12.90
CA ILE A 64 -30.30 35.21 12.11
C ILE A 64 -31.47 34.84 11.21
N MET A 65 -31.41 33.69 10.54
CA MET A 65 -32.50 33.23 9.67
C MET A 65 -33.80 33.02 10.46
N ILE A 66 -33.74 32.40 11.63
CA ILE A 66 -34.90 32.21 12.50
C ILE A 66 -35.49 33.55 12.98
N ALA A 67 -34.62 34.49 13.37
CA ALA A 67 -35.08 35.83 13.81
C ALA A 67 -35.80 36.57 12.69
N LEU A 68 -35.25 36.57 11.47
CA LEU A 68 -35.88 37.19 10.28
C LEU A 68 -37.24 36.52 9.96
N LEU A 69 -37.28 35.17 10.07
CA LEU A 69 -38.51 34.43 9.82
C LEU A 69 -39.59 34.76 10.83
N ILE A 70 -39.26 34.82 12.13
CA ILE A 70 -40.22 35.22 13.18
C ILE A 70 -40.74 36.64 12.94
N PHE A 71 -39.84 37.58 12.60
CA PHE A 71 -40.20 38.93 12.33
C PHE A 71 -41.16 39.08 11.12
N TYR A 72 -40.82 38.40 10.01
CA TYR A 72 -41.65 38.43 8.81
C TYR A 72 -42.98 37.71 8.99
N SER A 73 -43.00 36.53 9.62
CA SER A 73 -44.22 35.81 9.89
C SER A 73 -45.14 36.54 10.87
N GLY A 74 -44.58 37.24 11.87
CA GLY A 74 -45.33 38.11 12.76
C GLY A 74 -46.11 39.17 12.00
N LYS A 75 -45.51 39.83 11.01
CA LYS A 75 -46.21 40.79 10.13
C LYS A 75 -47.35 40.15 9.34
N LEU A 76 -47.11 38.93 8.79
CA LEU A 76 -48.16 38.21 8.05
C LEU A 76 -49.32 37.78 8.92
N ILE A 77 -49.07 37.40 10.18
CA ILE A 77 -50.10 37.04 11.15
C ILE A 77 -50.93 38.28 11.55
N MET A 78 -50.29 39.41 11.81
CA MET A 78 -50.98 40.67 12.11
C MET A 78 -51.88 41.15 10.97
N ASN A 79 -51.51 40.83 9.70
CA ASN A 79 -52.29 41.15 8.49
C ASN A 79 -53.31 40.04 8.14
N GLU A 80 -53.54 39.04 9.01
CA GLU A 80 -54.46 37.92 8.79
C GLU A 80 -54.12 37.03 7.56
N GLN A 81 -52.91 37.17 7.04
CA GLN A 81 -52.44 36.41 5.86
C GLN A 81 -51.86 35.04 6.22
N LEU A 82 -51.49 34.80 7.49
CA LEU A 82 -50.93 33.53 8.00
C LEU A 82 -51.59 33.14 9.31
N SER A 83 -52.04 31.88 9.39
CA SER A 83 -52.56 31.34 10.66
C SER A 83 -51.43 30.96 11.61
N LEU A 84 -51.66 31.07 12.90
CA LEU A 84 -50.72 30.73 13.96
C LEU A 84 -50.29 29.26 13.89
N ASN A 85 -51.22 28.36 13.56
CA ASN A 85 -50.96 26.93 13.40
C ASN A 85 -49.98 26.63 12.25
N ASN A 86 -50.14 27.29 11.10
CA ASN A 86 -49.25 27.14 9.96
C ASN A 86 -47.85 27.66 10.28
N PHE A 87 -47.75 28.74 11.04
CA PHE A 87 -46.44 29.25 11.49
C PHE A 87 -45.71 28.23 12.37
N PHE A 88 -46.37 27.66 13.39
CA PHE A 88 -45.73 26.65 14.25
C PHE A 88 -45.38 25.37 13.49
N SER A 89 -46.24 24.93 12.57
CA SER A 89 -45.95 23.78 11.70
C SER A 89 -44.71 24.00 10.83
N PHE A 90 -44.59 25.19 10.24
CA PHE A 90 -43.43 25.56 9.45
C PHE A 90 -42.16 25.64 10.31
N LEU A 91 -42.22 26.24 11.50
CA LEU A 91 -41.11 26.34 12.42
C LEU A 91 -40.60 24.94 12.84
N ALA A 92 -41.54 24.03 13.18
CA ALA A 92 -41.22 22.65 13.52
C ALA A 92 -40.53 21.92 12.34
N ALA A 93 -41.07 22.05 11.13
CA ALA A 93 -40.46 21.45 9.93
C ALA A 93 -39.07 22.00 9.65
N MET A 94 -38.86 23.29 9.84
CA MET A 94 -37.56 23.93 9.68
C MET A 94 -36.54 23.44 10.72
N MET A 95 -36.95 23.30 11.99
CA MET A 95 -36.07 22.74 13.02
C MET A 95 -35.71 21.29 12.75
N LEU A 96 -36.63 20.47 12.24
CA LEU A 96 -36.35 19.09 11.83
C LEU A 96 -35.38 19.02 10.62
N ALA A 97 -35.50 19.95 9.68
CA ALA A 97 -34.63 20.01 8.51
C ALA A 97 -33.20 20.51 8.81
N TYR A 98 -33.01 21.19 9.96
CA TYR A 98 -31.69 21.75 10.30
C TYR A 98 -30.59 20.69 10.45
N GLN A 99 -30.86 19.57 11.14
CA GLN A 99 -29.89 18.51 11.37
C GLN A 99 -29.42 17.84 10.04
N PRO A 100 -30.29 17.44 9.12
CA PRO A 100 -29.87 16.94 7.81
C PRO A 100 -29.01 17.94 7.04
N VAL A 101 -29.34 19.21 7.02
CA VAL A 101 -28.57 20.26 6.34
C VAL A 101 -27.17 20.40 6.92
N LYS A 102 -27.06 20.42 8.27
CA LYS A 102 -25.78 20.47 8.97
C LYS A 102 -24.92 19.23 8.65
N SER A 103 -25.55 18.04 8.58
CA SER A 103 -24.87 16.79 8.23
C SER A 103 -24.33 16.80 6.80
N LEU A 104 -25.07 17.36 5.84
CA LEU A 104 -24.60 17.48 4.45
C LEU A 104 -23.32 18.33 4.34
N ALA A 105 -23.20 19.40 5.13
CA ALA A 105 -22.00 20.23 5.16
C ALA A 105 -20.76 19.45 5.65
N THR A 106 -20.92 18.54 6.62
CA THR A 106 -19.82 17.72 7.15
C THR A 106 -19.47 16.55 6.24
N ILE A 107 -20.44 15.96 5.55
CA ILE A 107 -20.26 14.85 4.61
C ILE A 107 -19.30 15.26 3.47
N ASN A 108 -19.41 16.47 2.96
CA ASN A 108 -18.57 16.95 1.87
C ASN A 108 -17.08 16.87 2.20
N VAL A 109 -16.71 17.17 3.44
CA VAL A 109 -15.32 17.05 3.91
C VAL A 109 -14.89 15.59 4.01
N GLY A 110 -15.77 14.71 4.53
CA GLY A 110 -15.52 13.27 4.59
C GLY A 110 -15.30 12.64 3.21
N ILE A 111 -16.11 13.04 2.23
CA ILE A 111 -15.95 12.63 0.83
C ILE A 111 -14.58 13.07 0.29
N GLY A 112 -14.17 14.32 0.53
CA GLY A 112 -12.88 14.83 0.10
C GLY A 112 -11.69 14.04 0.68
N GLN A 113 -11.77 13.67 1.96
CA GLN A 113 -10.77 12.81 2.61
C GLN A 113 -10.76 11.40 2.03
N GLY A 114 -11.94 10.79 1.85
CA GLY A 114 -12.11 9.47 1.25
C GLY A 114 -11.56 9.42 -0.18
N MET A 115 -11.88 10.41 -1.01
CA MET A 115 -11.35 10.50 -2.37
C MET A 115 -9.83 10.65 -2.40
N SER A 116 -9.25 11.41 -1.48
CA SER A 116 -7.79 11.58 -1.37
C SER A 116 -7.09 10.29 -0.93
N ALA A 117 -7.72 9.48 -0.08
CA ALA A 117 -7.25 8.15 0.28
C ALA A 117 -7.41 7.17 -0.90
N GLY A 118 -8.58 7.16 -1.55
CA GLY A 118 -8.87 6.31 -2.70
C GLY A 118 -7.87 6.53 -3.85
N LYS A 119 -7.57 7.78 -4.19
CA LYS A 119 -6.56 8.10 -5.23
C LYS A 119 -5.18 7.50 -4.97
N ARG A 120 -4.84 7.19 -3.73
CA ARG A 120 -3.55 6.56 -3.37
C ARG A 120 -3.64 5.04 -3.34
N ILE A 121 -4.77 4.48 -2.95
CA ILE A 121 -4.94 3.03 -2.76
C ILE A 121 -5.35 2.36 -4.07
N LEU A 122 -6.29 2.94 -4.82
CA LEU A 122 -6.80 2.35 -6.06
C LEU A 122 -5.71 2.03 -7.09
N PRO A 123 -4.71 2.90 -7.37
CA PRO A 123 -3.64 2.56 -8.30
C PRO A 123 -2.83 1.33 -7.88
N ILE A 124 -2.72 1.07 -6.56
CA ILE A 124 -2.00 -0.10 -6.04
C ILE A 124 -2.85 -1.36 -6.24
N ILE A 125 -4.16 -1.28 -5.99
CA ILE A 125 -5.09 -2.39 -6.19
C ILE A 125 -5.20 -2.74 -7.68
N ASP A 126 -5.18 -1.73 -8.55
CA ASP A 126 -5.31 -1.90 -10.00
C ASP A 126 -4.01 -2.37 -10.68
N ILE A 127 -2.89 -2.50 -9.93
CA ILE A 127 -1.66 -3.08 -10.47
C ILE A 127 -1.93 -4.50 -10.94
N LYS A 128 -1.90 -4.69 -12.25
CA LYS A 128 -2.01 -6.03 -12.83
C LYS A 128 -0.75 -6.84 -12.51
N ASN A 129 -0.95 -8.03 -11.99
CA ASN A 129 0.13 -8.98 -11.79
C ASN A 129 0.73 -9.35 -13.15
N LEU A 130 1.96 -8.92 -13.42
CA LEU A 130 2.66 -9.21 -14.67
C LEU A 130 2.93 -10.72 -14.83
N ILE A 131 3.11 -11.41 -13.71
CA ILE A 131 3.30 -12.86 -13.66
C ILE A 131 1.97 -13.48 -13.23
N GLY A 132 1.14 -13.82 -14.20
CA GLY A 132 -0.17 -14.45 -13.96
C GLY A 132 -0.02 -15.82 -13.29
N THR A 133 -0.93 -16.14 -12.37
CA THR A 133 -0.94 -17.44 -11.66
C THR A 133 -1.27 -18.63 -12.58
N ASN A 134 -1.75 -18.37 -13.79
CA ASN A 134 -2.03 -19.37 -14.83
C ASN A 134 -2.56 -20.71 -14.29
N LYS A 135 -3.66 -20.65 -13.52
CA LYS A 135 -4.24 -21.83 -12.84
C LYS A 135 -4.60 -22.95 -13.83
N ASP A 136 -4.89 -22.59 -15.08
CA ASP A 136 -5.34 -23.51 -16.13
C ASP A 136 -4.18 -24.21 -16.86
N LYS A 137 -2.92 -23.84 -16.56
CA LYS A 137 -1.75 -24.50 -17.16
C LYS A 137 -1.44 -25.82 -16.45
N SER A 138 -0.81 -26.75 -17.21
CA SER A 138 -0.38 -28.04 -16.71
C SER A 138 0.58 -27.91 -15.55
N LYS A 139 0.54 -28.85 -14.61
CA LYS A 139 1.53 -28.94 -13.55
C LYS A 139 2.88 -29.27 -14.16
N ILE A 140 3.96 -28.71 -13.58
CA ILE A 140 5.31 -29.10 -13.96
C ILE A 140 5.58 -30.54 -13.53
N ASN A 141 6.26 -31.29 -14.37
CA ASN A 141 6.70 -32.64 -14.03
C ASN A 141 8.21 -32.63 -13.80
N PHE A 142 8.63 -32.71 -12.54
CA PHE A 142 10.03 -32.79 -12.16
C PHE A 142 10.54 -34.22 -12.30
N THR A 143 11.69 -34.38 -12.99
CA THR A 143 12.39 -35.66 -13.13
C THR A 143 13.75 -35.62 -12.49
N ASP A 144 14.65 -34.82 -13.04
CA ASP A 144 16.04 -34.69 -12.60
C ASP A 144 16.35 -33.32 -12.03
N GLY A 145 15.54 -32.31 -12.33
CA GLY A 145 15.76 -30.91 -11.94
C GLY A 145 16.86 -30.24 -12.79
N GLU A 146 17.00 -30.65 -14.05
CA GLU A 146 17.89 -29.97 -15.00
C GLU A 146 17.32 -28.59 -15.34
N ILE A 147 18.15 -27.54 -15.27
CA ILE A 147 17.74 -26.16 -15.57
C ILE A 147 18.53 -25.67 -16.79
N GLU A 148 17.83 -25.15 -17.78
CA GLU A 148 18.45 -24.64 -18.99
C GLU A 148 18.00 -23.20 -19.29
N PHE A 149 18.97 -22.29 -19.33
CA PHE A 149 18.80 -20.90 -19.74
C PHE A 149 19.19 -20.76 -21.20
N LYS A 150 18.26 -20.32 -22.07
CA LYS A 150 18.45 -20.18 -23.52
C LYS A 150 18.28 -18.72 -23.91
N ASN A 151 19.38 -18.05 -24.29
CA ASN A 151 19.41 -16.66 -24.77
C ASN A 151 18.71 -15.68 -23.83
N ILE A 152 18.88 -15.84 -22.51
CA ILE A 152 18.21 -15.05 -21.49
C ILE A 152 18.75 -13.63 -21.46
N ASN A 153 17.85 -12.67 -21.67
CA ASN A 153 18.08 -11.25 -21.41
C ASN A 153 17.14 -10.77 -20.31
N PHE A 154 17.68 -10.08 -19.31
CA PHE A 154 16.89 -9.60 -18.19
C PHE A 154 17.36 -8.22 -17.70
N ASN A 155 16.39 -7.40 -17.28
CA ASN A 155 16.57 -6.17 -16.50
C ASN A 155 15.36 -5.96 -15.58
N TYR A 156 15.56 -5.27 -14.46
CA TYR A 156 14.48 -4.94 -13.50
C TYR A 156 13.61 -3.78 -13.99
N SER A 157 14.17 -2.87 -14.77
CA SER A 157 13.48 -1.71 -15.31
C SER A 157 12.95 -1.99 -16.72
N SER A 158 11.93 -1.24 -17.13
CA SER A 158 11.49 -1.20 -18.52
C SER A 158 12.51 -0.53 -19.46
N ASN A 159 13.46 0.24 -18.93
CA ASN A 159 14.56 0.83 -19.72
C ASN A 159 15.52 -0.24 -20.21
N LEU A 160 15.65 -0.33 -21.53
CA LEU A 160 16.46 -1.34 -22.23
C LEU A 160 17.98 -1.16 -22.07
N GLU A 161 18.43 0.04 -21.63
CA GLU A 161 19.85 0.38 -21.60
C GLU A 161 20.68 -0.36 -20.52
N ASN A 162 20.06 -0.75 -19.42
CA ASN A 162 20.73 -1.41 -18.29
C ASN A 162 20.36 -2.89 -18.17
N LYS A 163 20.81 -3.70 -19.15
CA LYS A 163 20.63 -5.16 -19.06
C LYS A 163 21.50 -5.73 -17.94
N VAL A 164 20.85 -6.37 -16.97
CA VAL A 164 21.50 -7.10 -15.86
C VAL A 164 22.03 -8.45 -16.33
N LEU A 165 21.26 -9.15 -17.16
CA LEU A 165 21.68 -10.38 -17.83
C LEU A 165 21.62 -10.15 -19.34
N LYS A 166 22.68 -10.55 -20.04
CA LYS A 166 22.86 -10.37 -21.51
C LYS A 166 23.18 -11.71 -22.13
N ASP A 167 22.26 -12.20 -22.95
CA ASP A 167 22.43 -13.41 -23.76
C ASP A 167 23.00 -14.62 -22.98
N ILE A 168 22.40 -14.89 -21.83
CA ILE A 168 22.85 -15.98 -20.93
C ILE A 168 22.39 -17.30 -21.48
N ASN A 169 23.38 -18.19 -21.74
CA ASN A 169 23.20 -19.56 -22.18
C ASN A 169 23.91 -20.47 -21.18
N ILE A 170 23.16 -21.14 -20.29
CA ILE A 170 23.72 -22.00 -19.25
C ILE A 170 22.81 -23.23 -19.10
N LYS A 171 23.46 -24.39 -19.02
CA LYS A 171 22.81 -25.65 -18.70
C LYS A 171 23.33 -26.17 -17.36
N ILE A 172 22.42 -26.31 -16.38
CA ILE A 172 22.69 -26.81 -15.02
C ILE A 172 22.12 -28.23 -14.94
N LYS A 173 23.01 -29.20 -14.73
CA LYS A 173 22.62 -30.62 -14.62
C LYS A 173 21.83 -30.86 -13.34
N GLY A 174 20.75 -31.60 -13.45
CA GLY A 174 19.97 -32.06 -12.31
C GLY A 174 20.73 -33.00 -11.36
N LYS A 175 20.23 -33.17 -10.17
CA LYS A 175 20.78 -34.05 -9.09
C LYS A 175 22.25 -33.76 -8.75
N LYS A 176 22.74 -32.54 -9.01
CA LYS A 176 24.11 -32.12 -8.72
C LYS A 176 24.12 -30.77 -8.02
N MET A 177 25.11 -30.57 -7.17
CA MET A 177 25.39 -29.25 -6.62
C MET A 177 26.13 -28.42 -7.68
N THR A 178 25.63 -27.22 -7.96
CA THR A 178 26.23 -26.26 -8.89
C THR A 178 26.45 -24.93 -8.18
N ALA A 179 27.66 -24.37 -8.29
CA ALA A 179 27.96 -23.06 -7.74
C ALA A 179 28.03 -22.01 -8.87
N LEU A 180 27.34 -20.87 -8.66
CA LEU A 180 27.47 -19.69 -9.50
C LEU A 180 28.51 -18.76 -8.87
N VAL A 181 29.65 -18.62 -9.52
CA VAL A 181 30.76 -17.77 -9.06
C VAL A 181 30.93 -16.53 -9.96
N GLY A 182 31.37 -15.43 -9.39
CA GLY A 182 31.59 -14.18 -10.12
C GLY A 182 31.64 -12.97 -9.19
N GLN A 183 32.03 -11.82 -9.74
CA GLN A 183 32.13 -10.57 -9.00
C GLN A 183 30.77 -10.12 -8.46
N SER A 184 30.77 -9.23 -7.42
CA SER A 184 29.55 -8.58 -6.97
C SER A 184 28.92 -7.80 -8.13
N GLY A 185 27.58 -7.85 -8.25
CA GLY A 185 26.87 -7.19 -9.35
C GLY A 185 26.87 -7.95 -10.69
N SER A 186 27.48 -9.15 -10.81
CA SER A 186 27.49 -9.94 -12.05
C SER A 186 26.15 -10.59 -12.43
N GLY A 187 25.08 -10.36 -11.67
CA GLY A 187 23.73 -10.87 -11.97
C GLY A 187 23.40 -12.26 -11.40
N LYS A 188 24.24 -12.84 -10.52
CA LYS A 188 23.99 -14.17 -9.91
C LYS A 188 22.63 -14.28 -9.22
N SER A 189 22.32 -13.34 -8.33
CA SER A 189 21.03 -13.32 -7.61
C SER A 189 19.86 -13.09 -8.56
N SER A 190 20.06 -12.28 -9.61
CA SER A 190 19.05 -12.05 -10.63
C SER A 190 18.76 -13.32 -11.42
N LEU A 191 19.81 -14.08 -11.78
CA LEU A 191 19.65 -15.37 -12.46
C LEU A 191 18.86 -16.36 -11.59
N LEU A 192 19.20 -16.47 -10.30
CA LEU A 192 18.50 -17.34 -9.36
C LEU A 192 17.05 -16.92 -9.18
N SER A 193 16.73 -15.63 -9.20
CA SER A 193 15.36 -15.12 -9.06
C SER A 193 14.46 -15.45 -10.26
N LEU A 194 15.02 -15.79 -11.42
CA LEU A 194 14.26 -16.24 -12.57
C LEU A 194 13.75 -17.68 -12.42
N VAL A 195 14.46 -18.54 -11.68
CA VAL A 195 14.11 -19.97 -11.55
C VAL A 195 12.75 -20.16 -10.88
N PRO A 196 12.43 -19.55 -9.70
CA PRO A 196 11.11 -19.61 -9.10
C PRO A 196 10.10 -18.66 -9.78
N ARG A 197 10.50 -18.07 -10.88
CA ARG A 197 9.69 -17.12 -11.65
C ARG A 197 9.19 -15.95 -10.79
N ILE A 198 10.11 -15.35 -9.98
CA ILE A 198 9.84 -14.07 -9.30
C ILE A 198 9.79 -12.95 -10.34
N TYR A 199 10.59 -13.08 -11.39
CA TYR A 199 10.61 -12.24 -12.58
C TYR A 199 10.58 -13.10 -13.84
N ASP A 200 9.99 -12.58 -14.92
CA ASP A 200 10.11 -13.16 -16.25
C ASP A 200 11.26 -12.51 -17.03
N PRO A 201 12.05 -13.27 -17.78
CA PRO A 201 13.05 -12.70 -18.67
C PRO A 201 12.36 -11.87 -19.77
N LYS A 202 13.03 -10.81 -20.24
CA LYS A 202 12.54 -9.97 -21.34
C LYS A 202 12.58 -10.72 -22.69
N SER A 203 13.59 -11.54 -22.88
CA SER A 203 13.70 -12.47 -24.00
C SER A 203 14.46 -13.73 -23.59
N GLY A 204 14.34 -14.77 -24.37
CA GLY A 204 14.87 -16.08 -24.09
C GLY A 204 13.88 -17.00 -23.38
N ILE A 205 14.29 -18.23 -23.16
CA ILE A 205 13.47 -19.30 -22.59
C ILE A 205 14.23 -19.92 -21.42
N LEU A 206 13.54 -20.11 -20.31
CA LEU A 206 14.03 -20.87 -19.15
C LEU A 206 13.22 -22.17 -19.04
N GLU A 207 13.94 -23.26 -19.08
CA GLU A 207 13.34 -24.60 -18.97
C GLU A 207 13.83 -25.32 -17.72
N ILE A 208 12.94 -26.14 -17.16
CA ILE A 208 13.25 -27.12 -16.13
C ILE A 208 12.78 -28.49 -16.66
N ASP A 209 13.71 -29.46 -16.73
CA ASP A 209 13.48 -30.78 -17.32
C ASP A 209 12.81 -30.68 -18.69
N GLY A 210 13.28 -29.76 -19.54
CA GLY A 210 12.76 -29.50 -20.89
C GLY A 210 11.40 -28.80 -20.96
N GLN A 211 10.83 -28.40 -19.83
CA GLN A 211 9.55 -27.71 -19.75
C GLN A 211 9.77 -26.21 -19.53
N ASN A 212 9.23 -25.38 -20.44
CA ASN A 212 9.31 -23.92 -20.27
C ASN A 212 8.51 -23.47 -19.04
N ILE A 213 9.16 -22.81 -18.10
CA ILE A 213 8.54 -22.36 -16.86
C ILE A 213 7.40 -21.33 -17.06
N LYS A 214 7.34 -20.68 -18.24
CA LYS A 214 6.22 -19.79 -18.58
C LYS A 214 4.94 -20.56 -18.92
N ASP A 215 5.05 -21.81 -19.36
CA ASP A 215 3.95 -22.61 -19.85
C ASP A 215 3.40 -23.60 -18.84
N VAL A 216 3.96 -23.63 -17.63
CA VAL A 216 3.50 -24.46 -16.52
C VAL A 216 2.77 -23.65 -15.45
N ASN A 217 2.04 -24.35 -14.60
CA ASN A 217 1.35 -23.78 -13.45
C ASN A 217 2.36 -23.26 -12.42
N LEU A 218 2.30 -21.96 -12.12
CA LEU A 218 3.25 -21.28 -11.23
C LEU A 218 3.25 -21.85 -9.80
N PHE A 219 2.09 -22.26 -9.30
CA PHE A 219 1.98 -22.84 -7.97
C PHE A 219 2.70 -24.19 -7.91
N SER A 220 2.53 -25.04 -8.94
CA SER A 220 3.20 -26.33 -9.01
C SER A 220 4.73 -26.17 -9.14
N LEU A 221 5.19 -25.17 -9.90
CA LEU A 221 6.61 -24.85 -10.01
C LEU A 221 7.22 -24.47 -8.66
N ARG A 222 6.60 -23.52 -7.97
CA ARG A 222 7.13 -22.98 -6.70
C ARG A 222 7.06 -23.98 -5.55
N LYS A 223 6.13 -24.93 -5.61
CA LYS A 223 6.01 -25.98 -4.60
C LYS A 223 7.27 -26.87 -4.53
N GLU A 224 7.96 -27.05 -5.63
CA GLU A 224 9.14 -27.90 -5.76
C GLU A 224 10.47 -27.14 -5.58
N ILE A 225 10.40 -25.83 -5.30
CA ILE A 225 11.59 -24.97 -5.19
C ILE A 225 11.65 -24.39 -3.77
N SER A 226 12.79 -24.50 -3.12
CA SER A 226 13.10 -23.81 -1.88
C SER A 226 14.25 -22.84 -2.08
N ILE A 227 14.18 -21.69 -1.41
CA ILE A 227 15.21 -20.64 -1.46
C ILE A 227 15.68 -20.32 -0.05
N VAL A 228 16.99 -20.24 0.13
CA VAL A 228 17.63 -19.66 1.30
C VAL A 228 18.29 -18.35 0.88
N ASP A 229 17.74 -17.23 1.31
CA ASP A 229 18.27 -15.91 0.98
C ASP A 229 19.37 -15.50 1.96
N GLN A 230 20.23 -14.58 1.53
CA GLN A 230 21.28 -13.98 2.35
C GLN A 230 20.69 -13.16 3.52
N ASN A 231 19.56 -12.49 3.30
CA ASN A 231 18.83 -11.73 4.30
C ASN A 231 17.63 -12.55 4.77
N VAL A 232 17.81 -13.31 5.83
CA VAL A 232 16.72 -14.08 6.44
C VAL A 232 15.74 -13.10 7.10
N THR A 233 14.48 -13.13 6.65
CA THR A 233 13.40 -12.33 7.24
C THR A 233 12.51 -13.26 8.05
N LEU A 234 12.29 -12.92 9.32
CA LEU A 234 11.31 -13.58 10.18
C LEU A 234 10.04 -12.73 10.24
N PHE A 235 8.90 -13.39 10.21
CA PHE A 235 7.62 -12.74 10.49
C PHE A 235 7.50 -12.50 12.00
N ASP A 236 6.74 -11.48 12.39
CA ASP A 236 6.42 -11.19 13.80
C ASP A 236 5.43 -12.24 14.32
N ASP A 237 5.96 -13.43 14.59
CA ASP A 237 5.23 -14.60 15.02
C ASP A 237 6.19 -15.54 15.79
N THR A 238 5.67 -16.62 16.35
CA THR A 238 6.49 -17.62 17.06
C THR A 238 7.51 -18.28 16.12
N ILE A 239 8.59 -18.79 16.69
CA ILE A 239 9.60 -19.59 15.95
C ILE A 239 8.92 -20.78 15.26
N PHE A 240 8.01 -21.45 15.96
CA PHE A 240 7.23 -22.56 15.44
C PHE A 240 6.45 -22.18 14.18
N ASN A 241 5.72 -21.08 14.21
CA ASN A 241 4.93 -20.60 13.06
C ASN A 241 5.82 -20.15 11.91
N ASN A 242 6.97 -19.55 12.19
CA ASN A 242 7.94 -19.19 11.16
C ASN A 242 8.49 -20.43 10.43
N ILE A 243 8.75 -21.53 11.15
CA ILE A 243 9.17 -22.80 10.53
C ILE A 243 8.01 -23.44 9.77
N LYS A 244 6.83 -23.51 10.38
CA LYS A 244 5.61 -24.08 9.80
C LYS A 244 5.13 -23.34 8.54
N TYR A 245 5.55 -22.08 8.36
CA TYR A 245 5.17 -21.25 7.21
C TYR A 245 5.47 -21.91 5.86
N ALA A 246 6.59 -22.64 5.76
CA ALA A 246 6.98 -23.35 4.54
C ALA A 246 6.05 -24.54 4.20
N LYS A 247 5.49 -25.20 5.22
CA LYS A 247 4.60 -26.36 5.06
C LYS A 247 3.47 -26.30 6.11
N PRO A 248 2.37 -25.56 5.84
CA PRO A 248 1.28 -25.38 6.81
C PRO A 248 0.64 -26.70 7.29
N SER A 249 0.72 -27.74 6.48
CA SER A 249 0.22 -29.09 6.82
C SER A 249 1.19 -29.94 7.63
N ALA A 250 2.36 -29.43 8.01
CA ALA A 250 3.33 -30.17 8.82
C ALA A 250 2.75 -30.43 10.22
N THR A 251 2.98 -31.64 10.71
CA THR A 251 2.67 -32.04 12.10
C THR A 251 3.71 -31.43 13.05
N ASP A 252 3.36 -31.32 14.33
CA ASP A 252 4.26 -30.76 15.34
C ASP A 252 5.57 -31.58 15.51
N ASN A 253 5.53 -32.87 15.16
CA ASN A 253 6.71 -33.72 15.17
C ASN A 253 7.62 -33.55 13.93
N GLU A 254 7.13 -32.95 12.88
CA GLU A 254 7.90 -32.63 11.65
C GLU A 254 8.60 -31.27 11.72
N ILE A 255 8.24 -30.45 12.71
CA ILE A 255 8.77 -29.11 12.96
C ILE A 255 9.78 -29.13 14.10
#